data_03b67f357968c806a77be3791861c6a2
#
_entry.id   03b67f357968c806a77be3791861c6a2
#
_cell.length_a   1.000
_cell.length_b   1.000
_cell.length_c   1.000
_cell.angle_alpha   90.00
_cell.angle_beta   90.00
_cell.angle_gamma   90.00
#
_symmetry.space_group_name_H-M   'P 1'
#
loop_
_entity.id
_entity.type
_entity.pdbx_description
1 polymer ?
#
loop_
_entity_poly.entity_id
_entity_poly.type
_entity_poly.pdbx_seq_one_letter_code
_entity_poly.pdbx_strand_id
1 'polypeptide(L)'
;MAHISRRTLARAALSALATPAPVPGAPGGSGAPAGGGSAPAVRSAAAAPGPYRPPRAAAEMRGVWLATVANRDWPSRPGLPADRQRAELIAHLDRAVRHRLNTVILQVRPAADALWPSPYEPWSEWLTGTQGRHPGWDPLGTAVREAHARGLQLHAWFNPYRVANHTDPTRLAASHPAREHPGWVVPYGGRLYYDPGRPEVRDFVRRAMLDAVARYPVDAVHFDDYFYPYPVAGQAFDDDASYDRHGGAFPSRAAWRRHNIDTLVRETAAGIRRVRPGTRFGISPFGVWRNAATDPRGAETRAGVQTYDDLYADTRTWVREHWIDYVVPQLYWHIGHPDADYAALAAWWSEVAEGTATHLYLGEALYKAGAADQPSAWQDPVELSRHLTLAARYPRVRGHVFFAARDLAADPAGAMARVVADHYRGPARPPR
;
A
#
# COMPACT_ATOMS: atom_id res chain seq x y z
N MET A 1 -0.55 -20.30 30.99
CA MET A 1 -0.04 -19.05 30.36
C MET A 1 0.69 -19.45 29.10
N ALA A 2 0.04 -19.37 27.95
CA ALA A 2 0.63 -19.78 26.67
C ALA A 2 1.42 -18.60 26.05
N HIS A 3 2.70 -18.80 25.85
CA HIS A 3 3.56 -17.86 25.12
C HIS A 3 3.13 -17.81 23.64
N ILE A 4 2.34 -16.82 23.27
CA ILE A 4 2.06 -16.52 21.86
C ILE A 4 3.33 -15.93 21.25
N SER A 5 3.92 -16.67 20.32
CA SER A 5 5.14 -16.29 19.62
C SER A 5 4.99 -14.95 18.88
N ARG A 6 5.98 -14.05 19.00
CA ARG A 6 6.05 -12.75 18.31
C ARG A 6 5.92 -12.84 16.78
N ARG A 7 6.16 -14.02 16.21
CA ARG A 7 5.97 -14.33 14.77
C ARG A 7 4.49 -14.36 14.36
N THR A 8 3.60 -14.74 15.27
CA THR A 8 2.15 -14.87 15.00
C THR A 8 1.46 -13.51 14.89
N LEU A 9 1.90 -12.49 15.63
CA LEU A 9 1.31 -11.13 15.56
C LEU A 9 1.70 -10.38 14.27
N ALA A 10 2.92 -10.59 13.76
CA ALA A 10 3.31 -10.04 12.45
C ALA A 10 2.58 -10.72 11.29
N ARG A 11 2.26 -12.01 11.42
CA ARG A 11 1.45 -12.75 10.43
C ARG A 11 -0.01 -12.28 10.40
N ALA A 12 -0.63 -11.99 11.56
CA ALA A 12 -2.02 -11.56 11.64
C ALA A 12 -2.29 -10.22 10.93
N ALA A 13 -1.32 -9.31 10.89
CA ALA A 13 -1.46 -8.04 10.18
C ALA A 13 -1.35 -8.18 8.64
N LEU A 14 -0.73 -9.26 8.15
CA LEU A 14 -0.56 -9.56 6.72
C LEU A 14 -1.55 -10.62 6.21
N SER A 15 -2.06 -11.49 7.09
CA SER A 15 -3.01 -12.57 6.71
C SER A 15 -4.42 -12.08 6.38
N ALA A 16 -4.78 -10.83 6.69
CA ALA A 16 -6.03 -10.25 6.23
C ALA A 16 -6.05 -9.99 4.70
N LEU A 17 -4.93 -10.22 4.02
CA LEU A 17 -4.78 -9.89 2.59
C LEU A 17 -5.03 -11.05 1.63
N ALA A 18 -5.23 -12.29 2.05
CA ALA A 18 -5.62 -13.36 1.13
C ALA A 18 -5.80 -14.73 1.83
N THR A 19 -6.97 -15.09 2.29
CA THR A 19 -7.42 -16.48 2.27
C THR A 19 -8.91 -16.53 2.03
N PRO A 20 -9.37 -17.09 0.90
CA PRO A 20 -10.75 -17.52 0.78
C PRO A 20 -10.95 -18.81 1.59
N ALA A 21 -12.10 -18.92 2.26
CA ALA A 21 -12.56 -20.14 2.90
C ALA A 21 -12.77 -21.25 1.86
N PRO A 22 -12.55 -22.55 2.21
CA PRO A 22 -12.78 -23.64 1.29
C PRO A 22 -14.28 -23.86 1.06
N VAL A 23 -14.67 -23.95 -0.19
CA VAL A 23 -16.02 -24.36 -0.62
C VAL A 23 -16.04 -25.88 -0.73
N PRO A 24 -17.09 -26.59 -0.22
CA PRO A 24 -17.19 -28.04 -0.31
C PRO A 24 -17.46 -28.48 -1.76
N GLY A 25 -16.83 -29.58 -2.17
CA GLY A 25 -16.95 -30.19 -3.48
C GLY A 25 -18.28 -30.86 -3.73
N ALA A 26 -18.70 -30.94 -4.96
CA ALA A 26 -19.79 -31.76 -5.47
C ALA A 26 -19.23 -32.74 -6.52
N PRO A 27 -19.90 -33.92 -6.68
CA PRO A 27 -19.29 -35.14 -7.23
C PRO A 27 -19.35 -35.27 -8.75
N GLY A 28 -18.49 -36.14 -9.27
CA GLY A 28 -18.23 -36.37 -10.67
C GLY A 28 -19.34 -37.10 -11.44
N GLY A 29 -19.26 -37.02 -12.77
CA GLY A 29 -20.02 -37.77 -13.75
C GLY A 29 -19.18 -38.02 -14.99
N SER A 30 -18.98 -39.31 -15.27
CA SER A 30 -18.24 -39.87 -16.40
C SER A 30 -19.00 -39.82 -17.74
N GLY A 31 -18.26 -39.73 -18.85
CA GLY A 31 -18.80 -40.06 -20.16
C GLY A 31 -17.94 -39.57 -21.33
N ALA A 32 -17.12 -40.44 -21.92
CA ALA A 32 -16.60 -40.27 -23.27
C ALA A 32 -17.61 -40.89 -24.28
N PRO A 33 -17.63 -40.43 -25.55
CA PRO A 33 -16.99 -41.26 -26.56
C PRO A 33 -16.22 -40.48 -27.67
N ALA A 34 -15.45 -41.29 -28.40
CA ALA A 34 -14.52 -40.92 -29.47
C ALA A 34 -15.21 -40.51 -30.77
N GLY A 35 -14.53 -39.62 -31.54
CA GLY A 35 -14.83 -39.35 -32.92
C GLY A 35 -13.63 -38.70 -33.59
N GLY A 36 -13.04 -39.37 -34.61
CA GLY A 36 -11.85 -38.96 -35.32
C GLY A 36 -12.10 -37.82 -36.30
N GLY A 37 -11.05 -37.09 -36.67
CA GLY A 37 -11.08 -36.11 -37.71
C GLY A 37 -9.74 -35.38 -37.89
N SER A 38 -8.98 -35.76 -38.91
CA SER A 38 -8.01 -35.01 -39.73
C SER A 38 -7.18 -33.93 -39.09
N ALA A 39 -5.87 -34.13 -39.09
CA ALA A 39 -4.84 -33.14 -38.79
C ALA A 39 -4.83 -31.99 -39.85
N PRO A 40 -4.76 -30.75 -39.40
CA PRO A 40 -4.33 -29.64 -40.28
C PRO A 40 -2.83 -29.38 -40.14
N ALA A 41 -2.27 -28.95 -41.27
CA ALA A 41 -0.89 -28.71 -41.55
C ALA A 41 -0.12 -27.90 -40.46
N VAL A 42 1.09 -28.35 -40.19
CA VAL A 42 2.09 -27.66 -39.37
C VAL A 42 2.37 -26.27 -39.98
N ARG A 43 1.81 -25.24 -39.33
CA ARG A 43 2.27 -23.86 -39.55
C ARG A 43 3.61 -23.68 -38.86
N SER A 44 4.57 -23.26 -39.66
CA SER A 44 5.90 -22.86 -39.21
C SER A 44 5.84 -22.06 -37.93
N ALA A 45 6.54 -22.54 -36.89
CA ALA A 45 6.67 -21.83 -35.62
C ALA A 45 7.29 -20.46 -35.90
N ALA A 46 6.51 -19.41 -35.68
CA ALA A 46 7.07 -18.06 -35.62
C ALA A 46 8.12 -18.02 -34.53
N ALA A 47 9.31 -17.53 -34.87
CA ALA A 47 10.39 -17.36 -33.91
C ALA A 47 9.90 -16.67 -32.67
N ALA A 48 10.24 -17.22 -31.50
CA ALA A 48 9.90 -16.61 -30.22
C ALA A 48 10.34 -15.14 -30.22
N PRO A 49 9.47 -14.19 -29.82
CA PRO A 49 9.87 -12.80 -29.77
C PRO A 49 11.08 -12.68 -28.83
N GLY A 50 12.15 -12.10 -29.32
CA GLY A 50 13.36 -11.85 -28.55
C GLY A 50 13.03 -11.06 -27.27
N PRO A 51 13.90 -11.01 -26.25
CA PRO A 51 13.63 -10.34 -25.00
C PRO A 51 13.18 -8.91 -25.26
N TYR A 52 11.98 -8.57 -24.82
CA TYR A 52 11.40 -7.25 -24.96
C TYR A 52 12.37 -6.23 -24.35
N ARG A 53 12.87 -5.31 -25.15
CA ARG A 53 13.60 -4.14 -24.69
C ARG A 53 12.57 -3.01 -24.58
N PRO A 54 12.13 -2.63 -23.35
CA PRO A 54 11.27 -1.47 -23.23
C PRO A 54 11.98 -0.24 -23.82
N PRO A 55 11.25 0.64 -24.53
CA PRO A 55 11.80 1.94 -24.88
C PRO A 55 12.31 2.59 -23.59
N ARG A 56 13.49 3.22 -23.66
CA ARG A 56 14.09 3.92 -22.51
C ARG A 56 13.08 4.93 -21.99
N ALA A 57 12.35 4.58 -20.92
CA ALA A 57 11.50 5.54 -20.23
C ALA A 57 12.41 6.68 -19.77
N ALA A 58 12.13 7.91 -20.20
CA ALA A 58 12.90 9.09 -19.79
C ALA A 58 12.82 9.29 -18.25
N ALA A 59 11.78 8.73 -17.63
CA ALA A 59 11.57 8.71 -16.18
C ALA A 59 10.73 7.49 -15.78
N GLU A 60 11.15 6.77 -14.72
CA GLU A 60 10.52 5.55 -14.22
C GLU A 60 10.60 5.52 -12.71
N MET A 61 9.47 5.26 -12.01
CA MET A 61 9.48 5.02 -10.56
C MET A 61 10.03 3.62 -10.28
N ARG A 62 11.06 3.53 -9.45
CA ARG A 62 11.60 2.29 -8.89
C ARG A 62 11.59 2.44 -7.38
N GLY A 63 10.46 2.09 -6.77
CA GLY A 63 10.18 2.38 -5.37
C GLY A 63 10.25 1.17 -4.46
N VAL A 64 10.41 1.44 -3.17
CA VAL A 64 10.24 0.46 -2.10
C VAL A 64 9.52 1.09 -0.92
N TRP A 65 8.58 0.34 -0.32
CA TRP A 65 7.99 0.71 0.97
C TRP A 65 8.90 0.31 2.13
N LEU A 66 9.05 1.23 3.08
CA LEU A 66 9.76 1.03 4.36
C LEU A 66 8.75 1.24 5.50
N ALA A 67 8.16 0.15 5.98
CA ALA A 67 7.11 0.17 6.99
C ALA A 67 7.70 0.21 8.40
N THR A 68 7.13 1.07 9.26
CA THR A 68 7.54 1.21 10.66
C THR A 68 6.56 0.57 11.64
N VAL A 69 5.29 0.44 11.25
CA VAL A 69 4.26 -0.20 12.09
C VAL A 69 4.72 -1.60 12.55
N ALA A 70 4.58 -1.85 13.85
CA ALA A 70 5.00 -3.09 14.48
C ALA A 70 6.48 -3.47 14.19
N ASN A 71 7.33 -2.48 13.92
CA ASN A 71 8.73 -2.67 13.54
C ASN A 71 8.89 -3.69 12.38
N ARG A 72 7.99 -3.61 11.39
CA ARG A 72 8.00 -4.55 10.28
C ARG A 72 9.32 -4.51 9.52
N ASP A 73 9.75 -3.33 9.11
CA ASP A 73 10.98 -3.14 8.37
C ASP A 73 12.02 -2.35 9.17
N TRP A 74 11.59 -1.24 9.80
CA TRP A 74 12.49 -0.34 10.52
C TRP A 74 11.73 0.43 11.62
N PRO A 75 12.38 0.74 12.78
CA PRO A 75 13.60 0.08 13.28
C PRO A 75 13.41 -1.44 13.46
N SER A 76 14.49 -2.22 13.47
CA SER A 76 14.40 -3.69 13.55
C SER A 76 13.70 -4.18 14.83
N ARG A 77 13.73 -3.36 15.89
CA ARG A 77 12.95 -3.52 17.15
C ARG A 77 12.80 -2.17 17.84
N PRO A 78 11.80 -2.01 18.71
CA PRO A 78 11.66 -0.78 19.50
C PRO A 78 12.77 -0.67 20.54
N GLY A 79 13.07 0.56 20.96
CA GLY A 79 14.03 0.85 22.01
C GLY A 79 15.51 0.66 21.64
N LEU A 80 15.83 0.56 20.36
CA LEU A 80 17.21 0.65 19.90
C LEU A 80 17.78 2.04 20.19
N PRO A 81 19.09 2.16 20.53
CA PRO A 81 19.78 3.45 20.59
C PRO A 81 19.66 4.24 19.29
N ALA A 82 19.64 5.56 19.38
CA ALA A 82 19.42 6.46 18.24
C ALA A 82 20.44 6.26 17.11
N ASP A 83 21.70 6.01 17.44
CA ASP A 83 22.77 5.72 16.49
C ASP A 83 22.51 4.43 15.72
N ARG A 84 21.98 3.39 16.37
CA ARG A 84 21.62 2.12 15.75
C ARG A 84 20.40 2.28 14.84
N GLN A 85 19.35 2.99 15.29
CA GLN A 85 18.20 3.27 14.44
C GLN A 85 18.63 4.02 13.16
N ARG A 86 19.51 5.02 13.31
CA ARG A 86 20.05 5.79 12.18
C ARG A 86 20.89 4.93 11.25
N ALA A 87 21.76 4.07 11.78
CA ALA A 87 22.57 3.16 10.97
C ALA A 87 21.69 2.17 10.16
N GLU A 88 20.64 1.63 10.76
CA GLU A 88 19.69 0.76 10.06
C GLU A 88 18.95 1.51 8.94
N LEU A 89 18.48 2.74 9.20
CA LEU A 89 17.83 3.59 8.18
C LEU A 89 18.76 3.80 6.99
N ILE A 90 20.00 4.21 7.26
CA ILE A 90 21.03 4.42 6.22
C ILE A 90 21.26 3.13 5.43
N ALA A 91 21.35 1.99 6.10
CA ALA A 91 21.52 0.70 5.44
C ALA A 91 20.34 0.34 4.48
N HIS A 92 19.10 0.72 4.83
CA HIS A 92 17.95 0.57 3.91
C HIS A 92 18.07 1.49 2.70
N LEU A 93 18.46 2.75 2.88
CA LEU A 93 18.65 3.69 1.77
C LEU A 93 19.79 3.23 0.84
N ASP A 94 20.92 2.80 1.39
CA ASP A 94 22.06 2.27 0.61
C ASP A 94 21.66 1.01 -0.16
N ARG A 95 20.81 0.17 0.43
CA ARG A 95 20.29 -1.03 -0.25
C ARG A 95 19.38 -0.65 -1.41
N ALA A 96 18.51 0.35 -1.24
CA ALA A 96 17.70 0.86 -2.34
C ALA A 96 18.57 1.29 -3.53
N VAL A 97 19.64 2.06 -3.28
CA VAL A 97 20.59 2.48 -4.33
C VAL A 97 21.26 1.27 -4.99
N ARG A 98 21.73 0.30 -4.20
CA ARG A 98 22.36 -0.93 -4.77
C ARG A 98 21.43 -1.70 -5.71
N HIS A 99 20.12 -1.72 -5.43
CA HIS A 99 19.11 -2.32 -6.31
C HIS A 99 18.60 -1.37 -7.41
N ARG A 100 19.29 -0.22 -7.59
CA ARG A 100 18.92 0.80 -8.61
C ARG A 100 17.52 1.34 -8.47
N LEU A 101 17.01 1.35 -7.23
CA LEU A 101 15.79 2.05 -6.89
C LEU A 101 16.07 3.55 -6.76
N ASN A 102 15.03 4.36 -6.91
CA ASN A 102 15.13 5.82 -6.89
C ASN A 102 14.12 6.50 -5.94
N THR A 103 13.28 5.72 -5.27
CA THR A 103 12.25 6.22 -4.36
C THR A 103 12.12 5.31 -3.15
N VAL A 104 12.08 5.90 -1.95
CA VAL A 104 11.72 5.22 -0.71
C VAL A 104 10.44 5.84 -0.14
N ILE A 105 9.43 5.00 0.11
CA ILE A 105 8.16 5.38 0.71
C ILE A 105 8.21 4.98 2.18
N LEU A 106 8.61 5.93 3.04
CA LEU A 106 8.82 5.70 4.47
C LEU A 106 7.53 5.96 5.26
N GLN A 107 7.07 4.98 6.03
CA GLN A 107 5.94 5.14 6.92
C GLN A 107 6.32 6.01 8.12
N VAL A 108 5.80 7.25 8.15
CA VAL A 108 6.13 8.26 9.15
C VAL A 108 5.01 8.50 10.16
N ARG A 109 3.80 8.04 9.86
CA ARG A 109 2.64 8.07 10.75
C ARG A 109 1.90 6.71 10.70
N PRO A 110 2.39 5.72 11.45
CA PRO A 110 1.84 4.35 11.39
C PRO A 110 0.52 4.16 12.13
N ALA A 111 0.29 4.86 13.26
CA ALA A 111 -0.84 4.63 14.15
C ALA A 111 -1.19 5.89 14.97
N ALA A 112 -1.60 6.97 14.33
CA ALA A 112 -1.90 8.27 14.96
C ALA A 112 -0.77 8.73 15.91
N ASP A 113 0.45 8.47 15.50
CA ASP A 113 1.70 8.82 16.16
C ASP A 113 2.73 9.24 15.11
N ALA A 114 3.80 9.91 15.52
CA ALA A 114 4.68 10.61 14.59
C ALA A 114 6.14 10.15 14.69
N LEU A 115 6.84 10.16 13.53
CA LEU A 115 8.29 10.01 13.44
C LEU A 115 9.01 11.37 13.32
N TRP A 116 8.36 12.46 13.70
CA TRP A 116 8.91 13.83 13.75
C TRP A 116 8.34 14.56 14.97
N PRO A 117 8.93 15.71 15.42
CA PRO A 117 8.40 16.49 16.55
C PRO A 117 7.08 17.18 16.17
N SER A 118 6.00 16.40 16.18
CA SER A 118 4.65 16.85 15.89
C SER A 118 4.03 17.56 17.10
N PRO A 119 3.36 18.74 16.90
CA PRO A 119 2.56 19.36 17.94
C PRO A 119 1.18 18.74 18.09
N TYR A 120 0.81 17.78 17.23
CA TYR A 120 -0.52 17.18 17.15
C TYR A 120 -0.57 15.78 17.76
N GLU A 121 0.49 14.99 17.60
CA GLU A 121 0.52 13.56 17.92
C GLU A 121 1.81 13.18 18.64
N PRO A 122 1.76 12.18 19.54
CA PRO A 122 2.94 11.75 20.29
C PRO A 122 3.97 11.07 19.38
N TRP A 123 5.21 10.99 19.85
CA TRP A 123 6.22 10.15 19.22
C TRP A 123 5.78 8.69 19.15
N SER A 124 6.08 8.04 18.04
CA SER A 124 5.71 6.65 17.81
C SER A 124 6.39 5.69 18.78
N GLU A 125 5.60 4.74 19.32
CA GLU A 125 6.11 3.67 20.20
C GLU A 125 7.13 2.79 19.48
N TRP A 126 7.06 2.69 18.17
CA TRP A 126 7.96 1.84 17.38
C TRP A 126 9.41 2.32 17.39
N LEU A 127 9.66 3.58 17.77
CA LEU A 127 11.02 4.12 17.95
C LEU A 127 11.62 3.71 19.30
N THR A 128 10.89 3.96 20.39
CA THR A 128 11.45 3.89 21.75
C THR A 128 10.89 2.75 22.59
N GLY A 129 9.83 2.09 22.12
CA GLY A 129 9.05 1.11 22.90
C GLY A 129 8.03 1.75 23.83
N THR A 130 7.94 3.09 23.86
CA THR A 130 6.98 3.85 24.66
C THR A 130 6.46 5.01 23.83
N GLN A 131 5.15 5.05 23.55
CA GLN A 131 4.54 6.15 22.83
C GLN A 131 4.71 7.47 23.56
N GLY A 132 5.03 8.54 22.86
CA GLY A 132 5.29 9.87 23.40
C GLY A 132 6.71 10.11 23.89
N ARG A 133 7.52 9.06 24.08
CA ARG A 133 8.93 9.21 24.50
C ARG A 133 9.77 9.70 23.33
N HIS A 134 10.43 10.82 23.51
CA HIS A 134 11.35 11.41 22.50
C HIS A 134 12.52 10.47 22.18
N PRO A 135 12.79 10.17 20.89
CA PRO A 135 13.83 9.20 20.50
C PRO A 135 15.27 9.73 20.60
N GLY A 136 15.45 11.00 20.94
CA GLY A 136 16.78 11.64 21.02
C GLY A 136 17.30 12.18 19.68
N TRP A 137 16.53 12.10 18.60
CA TRP A 137 16.90 12.57 17.27
C TRP A 137 15.65 12.85 16.41
N ASP A 138 15.85 13.35 15.19
CA ASP A 138 14.78 13.60 14.21
C ASP A 138 14.82 12.53 13.10
N PRO A 139 13.99 11.47 13.19
CA PRO A 139 13.95 10.40 12.19
C PRO A 139 13.55 10.87 10.80
N LEU A 140 12.48 11.66 10.67
CA LEU A 140 11.99 12.12 9.37
C LEU A 140 12.96 13.08 8.70
N GLY A 141 13.47 14.08 9.44
CA GLY A 141 14.44 15.03 8.89
C GLY A 141 15.74 14.35 8.47
N THR A 142 16.19 13.34 9.22
CA THR A 142 17.35 12.55 8.83
C THR A 142 17.06 11.71 7.59
N ALA A 143 15.90 11.04 7.52
CA ALA A 143 15.51 10.24 6.35
C ALA A 143 15.49 11.06 5.07
N VAL A 144 14.93 12.28 5.11
CA VAL A 144 14.90 13.19 3.95
C VAL A 144 16.31 13.56 3.49
N ARG A 145 17.18 14.02 4.43
CA ARG A 145 18.55 14.41 4.08
C ARG A 145 19.36 13.24 3.50
N GLU A 146 19.29 12.08 4.14
CA GLU A 146 20.05 10.90 3.75
C GLU A 146 19.55 10.31 2.42
N ALA A 147 18.24 10.36 2.15
CA ALA A 147 17.67 9.95 0.87
C ALA A 147 18.14 10.89 -0.25
N HIS A 148 18.00 12.19 -0.07
CA HIS A 148 18.40 13.21 -1.06
C HIS A 148 19.91 13.18 -1.32
N ALA A 149 20.76 12.98 -0.31
CA ALA A 149 22.19 12.82 -0.48
C ALA A 149 22.57 11.61 -1.37
N ARG A 150 21.68 10.64 -1.51
CA ARG A 150 21.82 9.45 -2.37
C ARG A 150 21.09 9.55 -3.71
N GLY A 151 20.46 10.70 -3.99
CA GLY A 151 19.63 10.89 -5.20
C GLY A 151 18.30 10.12 -5.16
N LEU A 152 17.85 9.69 -3.98
CA LEU A 152 16.56 9.05 -3.78
C LEU A 152 15.49 10.10 -3.47
N GLN A 153 14.27 9.94 -3.99
CA GLN A 153 13.10 10.60 -3.46
C GLN A 153 12.67 9.96 -2.15
N LEU A 154 12.19 10.78 -1.20
CA LEU A 154 11.53 10.32 0.01
C LEU A 154 10.06 10.71 -0.01
N HIS A 155 9.17 9.71 -0.09
CA HIS A 155 7.75 9.89 0.06
C HIS A 155 7.35 9.60 1.52
N ALA A 156 6.68 10.54 2.17
CA ALA A 156 6.21 10.36 3.54
C ALA A 156 4.88 9.60 3.53
N TRP A 157 4.86 8.39 4.07
CA TRP A 157 3.67 7.55 4.13
C TRP A 157 2.95 7.71 5.47
N PHE A 158 1.68 8.08 5.39
CA PHE A 158 0.75 8.26 6.49
C PHE A 158 -0.38 7.24 6.41
N ASN A 159 -0.68 6.55 7.51
CA ASN A 159 -1.96 5.88 7.69
C ASN A 159 -2.94 6.91 8.31
N PRO A 160 -4.06 7.27 7.65
CA PRO A 160 -4.89 8.37 8.14
C PRO A 160 -5.68 8.06 9.40
N TYR A 161 -6.18 6.82 9.60
CA TYR A 161 -7.20 6.56 10.60
C TYR A 161 -6.85 5.50 11.66
N ARG A 162 -5.80 4.71 11.49
CA ARG A 162 -5.40 3.77 12.54
C ARG A 162 -4.87 4.53 13.75
N VAL A 163 -5.41 4.20 14.95
CA VAL A 163 -5.00 4.78 16.23
C VAL A 163 -4.07 3.84 16.99
N ALA A 164 -4.42 2.53 17.05
CA ALA A 164 -3.61 1.55 17.77
C ALA A 164 -3.84 0.13 17.24
N ASN A 165 -2.85 -0.75 17.47
CA ASN A 165 -2.95 -2.19 17.21
C ASN A 165 -3.48 -2.99 18.43
N HIS A 166 -4.25 -2.35 19.28
CA HIS A 166 -4.96 -2.91 20.44
C HIS A 166 -6.23 -2.10 20.68
N THR A 167 -7.11 -2.55 21.59
CA THR A 167 -8.39 -1.91 21.90
C THR A 167 -8.39 -1.15 23.22
N ASP A 168 -7.30 -1.13 23.96
CA ASP A 168 -7.19 -0.48 25.26
C ASP A 168 -6.66 0.96 25.13
N PRO A 169 -7.51 2.01 25.26
CA PRO A 169 -7.09 3.39 25.14
C PRO A 169 -6.15 3.85 26.27
N THR A 170 -6.13 3.14 27.41
CA THR A 170 -5.24 3.51 28.54
C THR A 170 -3.75 3.27 28.23
N ARG A 171 -3.46 2.43 27.24
CA ARG A 171 -2.10 2.17 26.77
C ARG A 171 -1.54 3.27 25.85
N LEU A 172 -2.37 4.16 25.35
CA LEU A 172 -1.94 5.33 24.61
C LEU A 172 -1.24 6.33 25.54
N ALA A 173 -0.32 7.13 25.01
CA ALA A 173 0.28 8.22 25.74
C ALA A 173 -0.79 9.17 26.32
N ALA A 174 -0.52 9.76 27.50
CA ALA A 174 -1.49 10.66 28.14
C ALA A 174 -1.88 11.84 27.23
N SER A 175 -0.94 12.34 26.43
CA SER A 175 -1.13 13.42 25.45
C SER A 175 -1.69 12.95 24.12
N HIS A 176 -2.12 11.69 23.99
CA HIS A 176 -2.64 11.21 22.72
C HIS A 176 -4.07 11.76 22.47
N PRO A 177 -4.37 12.36 21.30
CA PRO A 177 -5.67 12.95 21.01
C PRO A 177 -6.87 12.00 21.18
N ALA A 178 -6.67 10.71 20.95
CA ALA A 178 -7.69 9.70 21.19
C ALA A 178 -8.05 9.52 22.68
N ARG A 179 -7.19 9.94 23.62
CA ARG A 179 -7.51 9.98 25.05
C ARG A 179 -8.22 11.27 25.44
N GLU A 180 -7.88 12.37 24.80
CA GLU A 180 -8.54 13.67 25.02
C GLU A 180 -9.93 13.69 24.40
N HIS A 181 -10.10 12.97 23.28
CA HIS A 181 -11.35 12.88 22.52
C HIS A 181 -11.79 11.43 22.32
N PRO A 182 -12.24 10.72 23.39
CA PRO A 182 -12.60 9.31 23.28
C PRO A 182 -13.75 9.05 22.30
N GLY A 183 -14.63 10.03 22.07
CA GLY A 183 -15.70 9.96 21.08
C GLY A 183 -15.21 10.00 19.61
N TRP A 184 -13.92 10.22 19.35
CA TRP A 184 -13.35 10.14 18.02
C TRP A 184 -12.96 8.73 17.61
N VAL A 185 -13.00 7.77 18.54
CA VAL A 185 -12.39 6.46 18.40
C VAL A 185 -13.42 5.36 18.33
N VAL A 186 -13.28 4.48 17.37
CA VAL A 186 -14.09 3.27 17.17
C VAL A 186 -13.20 2.04 17.35
N PRO A 187 -13.50 1.16 18.33
CA PRO A 187 -12.87 -0.15 18.44
C PRO A 187 -13.41 -1.07 17.34
N TYR A 188 -12.52 -1.69 16.56
CA TYR A 188 -12.91 -2.61 15.50
C TYR A 188 -11.78 -3.60 15.19
N GLY A 189 -12.10 -4.88 15.01
CA GLY A 189 -11.14 -5.91 14.60
C GLY A 189 -9.92 -6.04 15.54
N GLY A 190 -10.11 -5.82 16.84
CA GLY A 190 -9.03 -5.88 17.83
C GLY A 190 -8.11 -4.66 17.84
N ARG A 191 -8.51 -3.55 17.20
CA ARG A 191 -7.73 -2.32 17.04
C ARG A 191 -8.58 -1.09 17.38
N LEU A 192 -7.92 0.07 17.47
CA LEU A 192 -8.58 1.36 17.57
C LEU A 192 -8.39 2.13 16.25
N TYR A 193 -9.48 2.76 15.81
CA TYR A 193 -9.48 3.63 14.63
C TYR A 193 -10.12 4.96 14.97
N TYR A 194 -9.68 6.03 14.35
CA TYR A 194 -10.47 7.25 14.29
C TYR A 194 -11.70 7.04 13.40
N ASP A 195 -12.80 7.69 13.77
CA ASP A 195 -14.05 7.68 13.01
C ASP A 195 -13.95 8.63 11.79
N PRO A 196 -13.88 8.12 10.54
CA PRO A 196 -13.81 8.96 9.35
C PRO A 196 -15.07 9.79 9.12
N GLY A 197 -16.17 9.43 9.76
CA GLY A 197 -17.46 10.11 9.69
C GLY A 197 -17.52 11.45 10.39
N ARG A 198 -16.51 11.77 11.20
CA ARG A 198 -16.43 13.03 11.96
C ARG A 198 -15.62 14.09 11.20
N PRO A 199 -16.23 15.24 10.86
CA PRO A 199 -15.51 16.34 10.19
C PRO A 199 -14.32 16.84 11.01
N GLU A 200 -14.45 16.92 12.33
CA GLU A 200 -13.39 17.35 13.25
C GLU A 200 -12.19 16.40 13.26
N VAL A 201 -12.42 15.09 13.13
CA VAL A 201 -11.37 14.08 13.01
C VAL A 201 -10.62 14.24 11.67
N ARG A 202 -11.37 14.39 10.57
CA ARG A 202 -10.78 14.62 9.26
C ARG A 202 -9.89 15.86 9.23
N ASP A 203 -10.36 16.96 9.81
CA ASP A 203 -9.59 18.20 9.91
C ASP A 203 -8.33 18.03 10.77
N PHE A 204 -8.44 17.36 11.92
CA PHE A 204 -7.33 17.05 12.80
C PHE A 204 -6.25 16.21 12.08
N VAL A 205 -6.64 15.08 11.48
CA VAL A 205 -5.73 14.18 10.76
C VAL A 205 -5.01 14.93 9.63
N ARG A 206 -5.75 15.72 8.86
CA ARG A 206 -5.18 16.56 7.79
C ARG A 206 -4.15 17.56 8.32
N ARG A 207 -4.45 18.26 9.42
CA ARG A 207 -3.50 19.22 10.04
C ARG A 207 -2.25 18.52 10.56
N ALA A 208 -2.39 17.38 11.20
CA ALA A 208 -1.25 16.60 11.69
C ALA A 208 -0.30 16.18 10.55
N MET A 209 -0.85 15.73 9.42
CA MET A 209 -0.03 15.36 8.26
C MET A 209 0.60 16.56 7.57
N LEU A 210 -0.13 17.66 7.42
CA LEU A 210 0.37 18.87 6.77
C LEU A 210 1.49 19.57 7.58
N ASP A 211 1.55 19.35 8.90
CA ASP A 211 2.68 19.80 9.73
C ASP A 211 4.01 19.19 9.26
N ALA A 212 4.02 17.86 8.99
CA ALA A 212 5.22 17.23 8.43
C ALA A 212 5.61 17.81 7.07
N VAL A 213 4.62 18.04 6.20
CA VAL A 213 4.85 18.62 4.86
C VAL A 213 5.41 20.04 4.96
N ALA A 214 4.93 20.84 5.92
CA ALA A 214 5.43 22.19 6.15
C ALA A 214 6.88 22.20 6.63
N ARG A 215 7.24 21.26 7.49
CA ARG A 215 8.59 21.21 8.13
C ARG A 215 9.66 20.57 7.26
N TYR A 216 9.28 19.58 6.47
CA TYR A 216 10.26 18.75 5.74
C TYR A 216 10.04 18.79 4.23
N PRO A 217 11.10 18.89 3.43
CA PRO A 217 11.04 18.87 1.97
C PRO A 217 10.86 17.43 1.46
N VAL A 218 9.76 16.78 1.85
CA VAL A 218 9.39 15.47 1.31
C VAL A 218 8.96 15.62 -0.15
N ASP A 219 9.32 14.64 -0.99
CA ASP A 219 9.00 14.67 -2.42
C ASP A 219 7.52 14.36 -2.68
N ALA A 220 6.92 13.55 -1.80
CA ALA A 220 5.49 13.25 -1.85
C ALA A 220 4.91 12.90 -0.48
N VAL A 221 3.59 13.07 -0.36
CA VAL A 221 2.73 12.44 0.64
C VAL A 221 2.18 11.16 0.04
N HIS A 222 2.13 10.11 0.83
CA HIS A 222 1.62 8.81 0.42
C HIS A 222 0.63 8.26 1.46
N PHE A 223 -0.57 7.83 1.01
CA PHE A 223 -1.50 7.07 1.83
C PHE A 223 -1.47 5.60 1.42
N ASP A 224 -1.71 4.72 2.39
CA ASP A 224 -1.93 3.30 2.16
C ASP A 224 -3.40 2.98 1.79
N ASP A 225 -3.82 1.75 2.01
CA ASP A 225 -5.15 1.22 1.74
C ASP A 225 -6.10 1.25 2.95
N TYR A 226 -5.63 1.72 4.12
CA TYR A 226 -6.43 1.73 5.35
C TYR A 226 -7.19 3.05 5.53
N PHE A 227 -8.34 3.17 4.87
CA PHE A 227 -9.32 4.23 5.11
C PHE A 227 -10.35 3.78 6.16
N TYR A 228 -11.52 3.25 5.79
CA TYR A 228 -12.23 2.36 6.69
C TYR A 228 -11.46 1.04 6.80
N PRO A 229 -11.51 0.36 7.98
CA PRO A 229 -10.79 -0.91 8.14
C PRO A 229 -11.36 -2.02 7.25
N TYR A 230 -10.52 -3.00 6.93
CA TYR A 230 -10.95 -4.21 6.24
C TYR A 230 -12.07 -4.92 7.00
N PRO A 231 -13.08 -5.50 6.30
CA PRO A 231 -14.17 -6.20 6.93
C PRO A 231 -13.71 -7.33 7.83
N VAL A 232 -14.30 -7.41 9.02
CA VAL A 232 -14.12 -8.54 9.94
C VAL A 232 -15.47 -9.23 10.07
N ALA A 233 -15.50 -10.55 9.82
CA ALA A 233 -16.73 -11.33 9.85
C ALA A 233 -17.45 -11.16 11.19
N GLY A 234 -18.76 -10.87 11.13
CA GLY A 234 -19.61 -10.67 12.30
C GLY A 234 -19.40 -9.36 13.06
N GLN A 235 -18.58 -8.42 12.55
CA GLN A 235 -18.40 -7.12 13.16
C GLN A 235 -18.85 -5.99 12.24
N ALA A 236 -19.55 -5.00 12.77
CA ALA A 236 -19.82 -3.73 12.10
C ALA A 236 -18.87 -2.66 12.63
N PHE A 237 -18.45 -1.74 11.76
CA PHE A 237 -17.76 -0.53 12.21
C PHE A 237 -18.80 0.43 12.79
N ASP A 238 -18.68 0.72 14.08
CA ASP A 238 -19.69 1.50 14.84
C ASP A 238 -19.47 3.00 14.63
N ASP A 239 -19.99 3.51 13.53
CA ASP A 239 -20.10 4.94 13.24
C ASP A 239 -21.54 5.46 13.29
N ASP A 240 -22.43 4.79 14.04
CA ASP A 240 -23.87 5.10 14.10
C ASP A 240 -24.12 6.55 14.51
N ALA A 241 -23.51 6.99 15.61
CA ALA A 241 -23.68 8.36 16.11
C ALA A 241 -23.21 9.44 15.12
N SER A 242 -22.20 9.14 14.33
CA SER A 242 -21.70 10.05 13.29
C SER A 242 -22.61 10.05 12.06
N TYR A 243 -23.11 8.89 11.67
CA TYR A 243 -24.06 8.76 10.58
C TYR A 243 -25.39 9.46 10.89
N ASP A 244 -25.93 9.28 12.09
CA ASP A 244 -27.16 9.95 12.53
C ASP A 244 -27.03 11.47 12.48
N ARG A 245 -25.85 11.99 12.81
CA ARG A 245 -25.57 13.42 12.80
C ARG A 245 -25.27 14.00 11.43
N HIS A 246 -24.58 13.27 10.57
CA HIS A 246 -23.98 13.80 9.33
C HIS A 246 -24.43 13.06 8.07
N GLY A 247 -25.14 11.93 8.20
CA GLY A 247 -25.49 11.05 7.07
C GLY A 247 -26.79 11.39 6.37
N GLY A 248 -27.66 12.23 6.96
CA GLY A 248 -29.04 12.44 6.51
C GLY A 248 -29.22 12.98 5.09
N ALA A 249 -28.20 13.61 4.52
CA ALA A 249 -28.24 14.10 3.13
C ALA A 249 -27.83 13.03 2.08
N PHE A 250 -27.43 11.83 2.51
CA PHE A 250 -26.90 10.81 1.62
C PHE A 250 -27.91 9.67 1.41
N PRO A 251 -27.92 9.04 0.21
CA PRO A 251 -28.91 7.98 -0.10
C PRO A 251 -28.63 6.67 0.67
N SER A 252 -27.45 6.52 1.28
CA SER A 252 -27.07 5.37 2.10
C SER A 252 -25.85 5.67 2.95
N ARG A 253 -25.65 4.87 4.03
CA ARG A 253 -24.43 4.92 4.84
C ARG A 253 -23.17 4.68 4.02
N ALA A 254 -23.21 3.75 3.06
CA ALA A 254 -22.08 3.50 2.18
C ALA A 254 -21.72 4.72 1.31
N ALA A 255 -22.71 5.44 0.80
CA ALA A 255 -22.48 6.68 0.06
C ALA A 255 -21.87 7.78 0.94
N TRP A 256 -22.35 7.92 2.17
CA TRP A 256 -21.80 8.85 3.14
C TRP A 256 -20.35 8.48 3.55
N ARG A 257 -20.07 7.21 3.80
CA ARG A 257 -18.70 6.75 4.10
C ARG A 257 -17.72 7.06 2.97
N ARG A 258 -18.11 6.81 1.72
CA ARG A 258 -17.29 7.19 0.55
C ARG A 258 -17.06 8.69 0.47
N HIS A 259 -18.11 9.49 0.65
CA HIS A 259 -17.99 10.94 0.69
C HIS A 259 -16.98 11.43 1.74
N ASN A 260 -16.95 10.82 2.92
CA ASN A 260 -16.00 11.18 3.97
C ASN A 260 -14.55 10.94 3.53
N ILE A 261 -14.27 9.81 2.88
CA ILE A 261 -12.93 9.50 2.38
C ILE A 261 -12.58 10.37 1.18
N ASP A 262 -13.48 10.55 0.24
CA ASP A 262 -13.31 11.44 -0.92
C ASP A 262 -12.97 12.87 -0.49
N THR A 263 -13.64 13.33 0.56
CA THR A 263 -13.40 14.66 1.13
C THR A 263 -12.01 14.75 1.76
N LEU A 264 -11.59 13.74 2.54
CA LEU A 264 -10.21 13.68 3.05
C LEU A 264 -9.19 13.77 1.92
N VAL A 265 -9.36 12.99 0.87
CA VAL A 265 -8.41 12.95 -0.27
C VAL A 265 -8.34 14.31 -0.95
N ARG A 266 -9.48 14.92 -1.30
CA ARG A 266 -9.52 16.24 -1.95
C ARG A 266 -8.93 17.35 -1.07
N GLU A 267 -9.31 17.40 0.20
CA GLU A 267 -8.84 18.43 1.14
C GLU A 267 -7.34 18.27 1.43
N THR A 268 -6.84 17.03 1.52
CA THR A 268 -5.41 16.75 1.69
C THR A 268 -4.62 17.22 0.46
N ALA A 269 -5.07 16.87 -0.75
CA ALA A 269 -4.46 17.33 -1.99
C ALA A 269 -4.38 18.87 -2.06
N ALA A 270 -5.49 19.56 -1.75
CA ALA A 270 -5.54 21.02 -1.73
C ALA A 270 -4.61 21.59 -0.64
N GLY A 271 -4.56 20.93 0.53
CA GLY A 271 -3.68 21.32 1.63
C GLY A 271 -2.19 21.23 1.27
N ILE A 272 -1.78 20.11 0.66
CA ILE A 272 -0.40 19.90 0.21
C ILE A 272 0.00 20.98 -0.80
N ARG A 273 -0.82 21.21 -1.82
CA ARG A 273 -0.54 22.25 -2.84
C ARG A 273 -0.37 23.65 -2.24
N ARG A 274 -1.10 23.97 -1.16
CA ARG A 274 -1.02 25.25 -0.47
C ARG A 274 0.24 25.37 0.40
N VAL A 275 0.57 24.30 1.13
CA VAL A 275 1.68 24.29 2.10
C VAL A 275 3.03 24.20 1.38
N ARG A 276 3.14 23.32 0.39
CA ARG A 276 4.38 23.07 -0.36
C ARG A 276 4.05 22.72 -1.81
N PRO A 277 3.91 23.71 -2.68
CA PRO A 277 3.74 23.47 -4.12
C PRO A 277 4.89 22.61 -4.65
N GLY A 278 4.57 21.59 -5.41
CA GLY A 278 5.55 20.64 -5.95
C GLY A 278 5.72 19.35 -5.14
N THR A 279 5.27 19.26 -3.89
CA THR A 279 5.11 17.99 -3.19
C THR A 279 3.94 17.22 -3.81
N ARG A 280 4.18 15.99 -4.25
CA ARG A 280 3.17 15.16 -4.89
C ARG A 280 2.30 14.46 -3.84
N PHE A 281 1.11 14.06 -4.24
CA PHE A 281 0.22 13.25 -3.42
C PHE A 281 -0.15 11.96 -4.13
N GLY A 282 0.08 10.82 -3.51
CA GLY A 282 -0.25 9.52 -4.05
C GLY A 282 -0.86 8.58 -3.03
N ILE A 283 -1.49 7.53 -3.54
CA ILE A 283 -2.19 6.53 -2.73
C ILE A 283 -1.88 5.13 -3.26
N SER A 284 -1.64 4.18 -2.34
CA SER A 284 -1.53 2.75 -2.67
C SER A 284 -2.76 1.98 -2.17
N PRO A 285 -3.85 1.96 -2.94
CA PRO A 285 -5.06 1.25 -2.56
C PRO A 285 -4.89 -0.27 -2.72
N PHE A 286 -5.78 -1.04 -2.08
CA PHE A 286 -6.00 -2.44 -2.45
C PHE A 286 -6.25 -2.57 -3.96
N GLY A 287 -5.72 -3.62 -4.59
CA GLY A 287 -5.62 -3.73 -6.04
C GLY A 287 -6.94 -3.81 -6.83
N VAL A 288 -8.05 -4.14 -6.17
CA VAL A 288 -9.37 -4.31 -6.82
C VAL A 288 -10.33 -3.21 -6.41
N TRP A 289 -10.74 -2.36 -7.37
CA TRP A 289 -11.77 -1.36 -7.15
C TRP A 289 -13.14 -2.01 -6.99
N ARG A 290 -13.61 -2.75 -8.00
CA ARG A 290 -14.81 -3.61 -8.02
C ARG A 290 -14.58 -4.77 -8.98
N ASN A 291 -15.23 -5.89 -8.73
CA ASN A 291 -15.32 -6.98 -9.70
C ASN A 291 -16.27 -6.59 -10.85
N ALA A 292 -16.00 -7.04 -12.08
CA ALA A 292 -16.88 -6.78 -13.23
C ALA A 292 -18.31 -7.32 -13.02
N ALA A 293 -18.47 -8.41 -12.29
CA ALA A 293 -19.77 -8.95 -11.89
C ALA A 293 -20.55 -8.03 -10.93
N THR A 294 -19.86 -7.16 -10.16
CA THR A 294 -20.48 -6.18 -9.26
C THR A 294 -20.79 -4.87 -9.99
N ASP A 295 -19.89 -4.44 -10.86
CA ASP A 295 -20.02 -3.23 -11.67
C ASP A 295 -19.30 -3.46 -13.00
N PRO A 296 -19.97 -3.29 -14.17
CA PRO A 296 -19.34 -3.54 -15.48
C PRO A 296 -18.11 -2.65 -15.77
N ARG A 297 -17.90 -1.61 -14.99
CA ARG A 297 -16.66 -0.78 -15.03
C ARG A 297 -15.53 -1.35 -14.20
N GLY A 298 -15.77 -2.45 -13.47
CA GLY A 298 -14.80 -3.14 -12.62
C GLY A 298 -13.84 -4.03 -13.41
N ALA A 299 -12.89 -4.61 -12.71
CA ALA A 299 -11.94 -5.56 -13.29
C ALA A 299 -12.54 -6.98 -13.40
N GLU A 300 -12.05 -7.77 -14.37
CA GLU A 300 -12.38 -9.20 -14.51
C GLU A 300 -11.75 -10.01 -13.37
N THR A 301 -12.35 -9.87 -12.19
CA THR A 301 -11.88 -10.48 -10.93
C THR A 301 -13.06 -11.05 -10.14
N ARG A 302 -12.73 -11.87 -9.10
CA ARG A 302 -13.66 -12.40 -8.11
C ARG A 302 -13.11 -12.17 -6.69
N ALA A 303 -12.47 -11.04 -6.48
CA ALA A 303 -11.89 -10.69 -5.19
C ALA A 303 -12.95 -10.59 -4.09
N GLY A 304 -12.63 -11.09 -2.91
CA GLY A 304 -13.53 -11.02 -1.75
C GLY A 304 -13.61 -9.63 -1.10
N VAL A 305 -12.67 -8.73 -1.41
CA VAL A 305 -12.66 -7.33 -0.96
C VAL A 305 -12.59 -6.42 -2.18
N GLN A 306 -13.36 -5.34 -2.15
CA GLN A 306 -13.46 -4.33 -3.20
C GLN A 306 -13.35 -2.94 -2.55
N THR A 307 -12.44 -2.08 -3.02
CA THR A 307 -12.17 -0.79 -2.35
C THR A 307 -13.41 0.08 -2.24
N TYR A 308 -14.23 0.10 -3.30
CA TYR A 308 -15.45 0.93 -3.36
C TYR A 308 -16.51 0.51 -2.36
N ASP A 309 -16.73 -0.81 -2.20
CA ASP A 309 -17.83 -1.34 -1.40
C ASP A 309 -17.41 -1.61 0.06
N ASP A 310 -16.20 -2.14 0.26
CA ASP A 310 -15.76 -2.65 1.56
C ASP A 310 -14.90 -1.66 2.33
N LEU A 311 -14.07 -0.87 1.62
CA LEU A 311 -13.18 0.13 2.23
C LEU A 311 -13.73 1.56 2.03
N TYR A 312 -14.85 1.69 1.33
CA TYR A 312 -15.50 2.97 1.00
C TYR A 312 -14.56 3.97 0.32
N ALA A 313 -13.67 3.45 -0.52
CA ALA A 313 -12.61 4.19 -1.21
C ALA A 313 -12.84 4.15 -2.73
N ASP A 314 -13.33 5.25 -3.32
CA ASP A 314 -13.56 5.33 -4.77
C ASP A 314 -12.27 5.71 -5.51
N THR A 315 -11.32 4.79 -5.47
CA THR A 315 -9.98 4.98 -6.02
C THR A 315 -9.98 5.25 -7.53
N ARG A 316 -10.97 4.72 -8.25
CA ARG A 316 -11.16 4.98 -9.68
C ARG A 316 -11.51 6.46 -9.92
N THR A 317 -12.41 7.04 -9.14
CA THR A 317 -12.77 8.46 -9.23
C THR A 317 -11.56 9.34 -8.90
N TRP A 318 -10.77 9.04 -7.88
CA TRP A 318 -9.61 9.85 -7.51
C TRP A 318 -8.58 9.97 -8.64
N VAL A 319 -8.38 8.89 -9.41
CA VAL A 319 -7.50 8.87 -10.60
C VAL A 319 -8.12 9.70 -11.72
N ARG A 320 -9.38 9.49 -12.04
CA ARG A 320 -10.03 10.12 -13.19
C ARG A 320 -10.28 11.61 -13.01
N GLU A 321 -10.56 12.02 -11.78
CA GLU A 321 -10.78 13.43 -11.41
C GLU A 321 -9.49 14.17 -11.03
N HIS A 322 -8.32 13.53 -11.18
CA HIS A 322 -7.01 14.12 -10.88
C HIS A 322 -6.88 14.66 -9.44
N TRP A 323 -7.51 13.96 -8.46
CA TRP A 323 -7.37 14.37 -7.06
C TRP A 323 -6.00 13.98 -6.50
N ILE A 324 -5.35 12.99 -7.09
CA ILE A 324 -4.04 12.48 -6.71
C ILE A 324 -3.07 12.56 -7.90
N ASP A 325 -1.78 12.78 -7.61
CA ASP A 325 -0.74 12.87 -8.64
C ASP A 325 -0.26 11.50 -9.11
N TYR A 326 -0.39 10.48 -8.25
CA TYR A 326 -0.07 9.09 -8.63
C TYR A 326 -0.88 8.08 -7.82
N VAL A 327 -1.05 6.91 -8.39
CA VAL A 327 -1.67 5.75 -7.77
C VAL A 327 -0.74 4.55 -7.85
N VAL A 328 -0.69 3.74 -6.76
CA VAL A 328 0.11 2.51 -6.68
C VAL A 328 -0.79 1.36 -6.22
N PRO A 329 -1.71 0.84 -7.05
CA PRO A 329 -2.54 -0.29 -6.65
C PRO A 329 -1.68 -1.49 -6.24
N GLN A 330 -2.03 -2.12 -5.14
CA GLN A 330 -1.32 -3.27 -4.57
C GLN A 330 -1.73 -4.55 -5.33
N LEU A 331 -1.01 -4.89 -6.41
CA LEU A 331 -1.30 -6.06 -7.23
C LEU A 331 -0.56 -7.30 -6.68
N TYR A 332 -0.95 -7.73 -5.49
CA TYR A 332 -0.23 -8.76 -4.73
C TYR A 332 -0.65 -10.20 -5.09
N TRP A 333 -0.94 -10.46 -6.36
CA TRP A 333 -1.28 -11.77 -6.93
C TRP A 333 -0.32 -12.12 -8.07
N HIS A 334 -0.11 -13.41 -8.28
CA HIS A 334 0.69 -13.88 -9.42
C HIS A 334 -0.10 -13.78 -10.74
N ILE A 335 0.60 -13.84 -11.86
CA ILE A 335 -0.04 -13.95 -13.19
C ILE A 335 -0.83 -15.26 -13.24
N GLY A 336 -2.09 -15.20 -13.71
CA GLY A 336 -3.00 -16.33 -13.76
C GLY A 336 -3.67 -16.69 -12.43
N HIS A 337 -3.64 -15.80 -11.41
CA HIS A 337 -4.38 -16.05 -10.16
C HIS A 337 -5.89 -16.08 -10.42
N PRO A 338 -6.62 -17.13 -9.94
CA PRO A 338 -8.01 -17.34 -10.34
C PRO A 338 -8.99 -16.26 -9.92
N ASP A 339 -8.75 -15.57 -8.81
CA ASP A 339 -9.68 -14.57 -8.27
C ASP A 339 -9.25 -13.13 -8.54
N ALA A 340 -7.97 -12.89 -8.78
CA ALA A 340 -7.43 -11.55 -9.02
C ALA A 340 -6.12 -11.66 -9.82
N ASP A 341 -6.23 -11.96 -11.12
CA ASP A 341 -5.08 -12.08 -12.00
C ASP A 341 -4.32 -10.76 -12.09
N TYR A 342 -3.02 -10.79 -11.83
CA TYR A 342 -2.14 -9.63 -12.02
C TYR A 342 -2.30 -9.02 -13.42
N ALA A 343 -2.37 -9.85 -14.45
CA ALA A 343 -2.49 -9.38 -15.83
C ALA A 343 -3.79 -8.61 -16.08
N ALA A 344 -4.93 -9.13 -15.59
CA ALA A 344 -6.22 -8.47 -15.69
C ALA A 344 -6.24 -7.13 -14.95
N LEU A 345 -5.65 -7.10 -13.74
CA LEU A 345 -5.58 -5.89 -12.93
C LEU A 345 -4.64 -4.83 -13.52
N ALA A 346 -3.47 -5.21 -14.06
CA ALA A 346 -2.57 -4.28 -14.71
C ALA A 346 -3.20 -3.65 -15.96
N ALA A 347 -3.95 -4.42 -16.74
CA ALA A 347 -4.74 -3.92 -17.87
C ALA A 347 -5.80 -2.92 -17.43
N TRP A 348 -6.61 -3.30 -16.44
CA TRP A 348 -7.71 -2.47 -15.92
C TRP A 348 -7.20 -1.14 -15.35
N TRP A 349 -6.17 -1.15 -14.52
CA TRP A 349 -5.59 0.08 -13.98
C TRP A 349 -4.97 0.97 -15.06
N SER A 350 -4.37 0.37 -16.10
CA SER A 350 -3.88 1.12 -17.24
C SER A 350 -5.01 1.84 -17.98
N GLU A 351 -6.16 1.18 -18.18
CA GLU A 351 -7.36 1.78 -18.74
C GLU A 351 -7.93 2.90 -17.87
N VAL A 352 -8.01 2.68 -16.55
CA VAL A 352 -8.45 3.72 -15.59
C VAL A 352 -7.57 4.97 -15.68
N ALA A 353 -6.26 4.80 -15.84
CA ALA A 353 -5.32 5.91 -15.95
C ALA A 353 -5.26 6.55 -17.35
N GLU A 354 -5.92 5.95 -18.36
CA GLU A 354 -5.89 6.48 -19.73
C GLU A 354 -6.58 7.84 -19.81
N GLY A 355 -5.96 8.79 -20.50
CA GLY A 355 -6.44 10.18 -20.64
C GLY A 355 -6.33 11.01 -19.36
N THR A 356 -5.68 10.49 -18.29
CA THR A 356 -5.49 11.23 -17.04
C THR A 356 -4.06 11.74 -16.87
N ALA A 357 -3.87 12.74 -16.00
CA ALA A 357 -2.54 13.21 -15.57
C ALA A 357 -1.98 12.38 -14.40
N THR A 358 -2.78 11.52 -13.77
CA THR A 358 -2.35 10.68 -12.65
C THR A 358 -1.37 9.62 -13.14
N HIS A 359 -0.20 9.55 -12.51
CA HIS A 359 0.78 8.51 -12.82
C HIS A 359 0.38 7.18 -12.22
N LEU A 360 0.43 6.12 -13.01
CA LEU A 360 0.21 4.75 -12.56
C LEU A 360 1.56 4.07 -12.28
N TYR A 361 1.74 3.58 -11.07
CA TYR A 361 2.80 2.65 -10.68
C TYR A 361 2.14 1.37 -10.15
N LEU A 362 2.77 0.21 -10.30
CA LEU A 362 2.22 -1.05 -9.79
C LEU A 362 2.92 -1.46 -8.51
N GLY A 363 2.15 -1.87 -7.51
CA GLY A 363 2.63 -2.39 -6.24
C GLY A 363 2.91 -3.88 -6.35
N GLU A 364 4.12 -4.28 -5.98
CA GLU A 364 4.66 -5.64 -6.14
C GLU A 364 4.88 -6.33 -4.80
N ALA A 365 4.43 -7.59 -4.70
CA ALA A 365 4.50 -8.38 -3.48
C ALA A 365 5.85 -9.11 -3.32
N LEU A 366 6.96 -8.37 -3.18
CA LEU A 366 8.28 -8.98 -2.98
C LEU A 366 8.32 -9.94 -1.79
N TYR A 367 7.56 -9.66 -0.73
CA TYR A 367 7.48 -10.50 0.48
C TYR A 367 6.91 -11.91 0.24
N LYS A 368 6.25 -12.13 -0.90
CA LYS A 368 5.71 -13.45 -1.28
C LYS A 368 6.73 -14.31 -2.00
N ALA A 369 7.72 -13.70 -2.65
CA ALA A 369 8.74 -14.45 -3.40
C ALA A 369 9.51 -15.39 -2.47
N GLY A 370 9.50 -16.69 -2.78
CA GLY A 370 10.14 -17.74 -1.99
C GLY A 370 9.47 -18.05 -0.64
N ALA A 371 8.34 -17.44 -0.31
CA ALA A 371 7.64 -17.74 0.94
C ALA A 371 6.91 -19.08 0.85
N ALA A 372 7.22 -20.01 1.77
CA ALA A 372 6.78 -21.40 1.72
C ALA A 372 5.26 -21.59 1.83
N ASP A 373 4.55 -20.61 2.37
CA ASP A 373 3.08 -20.59 2.51
C ASP A 373 2.36 -19.99 1.30
N GLN A 374 3.09 -19.63 0.24
CA GLN A 374 2.54 -19.05 -0.98
C GLN A 374 2.42 -20.09 -2.10
N PRO A 375 1.52 -19.89 -3.08
CA PRO A 375 1.40 -20.72 -4.28
C PRO A 375 2.73 -20.92 -5.02
N SER A 376 2.83 -22.01 -5.78
CA SER A 376 4.05 -22.39 -6.50
C SER A 376 4.59 -21.31 -7.45
N ALA A 377 3.72 -20.47 -8.00
CA ALA A 377 4.14 -19.34 -8.82
C ALA A 377 5.12 -18.40 -8.08
N TRP A 378 4.93 -18.20 -6.77
CA TRP A 378 5.83 -17.37 -5.96
C TRP A 378 7.14 -18.06 -5.56
N GLN A 379 7.27 -19.36 -5.82
CA GLN A 379 8.54 -20.08 -5.66
C GLN A 379 9.46 -19.91 -6.89
N ASP A 380 8.92 -19.45 -8.01
CA ASP A 380 9.70 -19.12 -9.22
C ASP A 380 10.35 -17.74 -9.06
N PRO A 381 11.70 -17.62 -9.07
CA PRO A 381 12.40 -16.34 -8.95
C PRO A 381 12.09 -15.37 -10.10
N VAL A 382 11.49 -15.86 -11.19
CA VAL A 382 11.18 -15.06 -12.38
C VAL A 382 9.81 -14.40 -12.31
N GLU A 383 8.94 -14.77 -11.36
CA GLU A 383 7.55 -14.28 -11.34
C GLU A 383 7.49 -12.75 -11.30
N LEU A 384 8.19 -12.09 -10.36
CA LEU A 384 8.22 -10.62 -10.32
C LEU A 384 8.82 -10.01 -11.60
N SER A 385 9.81 -10.63 -12.20
CA SER A 385 10.35 -10.16 -13.50
C SER A 385 9.32 -10.27 -14.62
N ARG A 386 8.47 -11.33 -14.60
CA ARG A 386 7.35 -11.45 -15.55
C ARG A 386 6.30 -10.36 -15.35
N HIS A 387 6.03 -9.94 -14.08
CA HIS A 387 5.15 -8.81 -13.80
C HIS A 387 5.62 -7.55 -14.53
N LEU A 388 6.89 -7.18 -14.40
CA LEU A 388 7.47 -6.01 -15.06
C LEU A 388 7.45 -6.15 -16.59
N THR A 389 7.75 -7.35 -17.09
CA THR A 389 7.71 -7.65 -18.53
C THR A 389 6.29 -7.47 -19.10
N LEU A 390 5.27 -7.94 -18.37
CA LEU A 390 3.89 -7.79 -18.75
C LEU A 390 3.46 -6.32 -18.67
N ALA A 391 3.77 -5.65 -17.57
CA ALA A 391 3.42 -4.26 -17.33
C ALA A 391 4.01 -3.30 -18.38
N ALA A 392 5.18 -3.63 -18.94
CA ALA A 392 5.80 -2.86 -20.02
C ALA A 392 4.97 -2.78 -21.31
N ARG A 393 3.94 -3.62 -21.46
CA ARG A 393 2.98 -3.55 -22.56
C ARG A 393 1.98 -2.40 -22.42
N TYR A 394 1.87 -1.82 -21.23
CA TYR A 394 0.92 -0.77 -20.88
C TYR A 394 1.64 0.57 -20.73
N PRO A 395 1.54 1.50 -21.71
CA PRO A 395 2.28 2.76 -21.70
C PRO A 395 1.97 3.68 -20.50
N ARG A 396 0.83 3.44 -19.84
CA ARG A 396 0.42 4.21 -18.66
C ARG A 396 1.16 3.77 -17.40
N VAL A 397 1.69 2.55 -17.34
CA VAL A 397 2.51 2.06 -16.22
C VAL A 397 3.89 2.72 -16.29
N ARG A 398 4.19 3.55 -15.29
CA ARG A 398 5.43 4.34 -15.21
C ARG A 398 6.38 3.86 -14.12
N GLY A 399 6.25 2.61 -13.69
CA GLY A 399 7.16 2.01 -12.73
C GLY A 399 6.48 1.12 -11.71
N HIS A 400 7.28 0.69 -10.74
CA HIS A 400 6.90 -0.32 -9.76
C HIS A 400 7.37 0.07 -8.36
N VAL A 401 6.63 -0.37 -7.35
CA VAL A 401 6.99 -0.19 -5.94
C VAL A 401 6.90 -1.55 -5.23
N PHE A 402 7.97 -1.95 -4.54
CA PHE A 402 8.11 -3.27 -3.94
C PHE A 402 7.78 -3.25 -2.44
N PHE A 403 6.93 -4.14 -2.01
CA PHE A 403 6.63 -4.36 -0.59
C PHE A 403 7.37 -5.61 -0.09
N ALA A 404 8.46 -5.48 0.72
CA ALA A 404 8.92 -4.24 1.28
C ALA A 404 10.45 -4.25 1.53
N ALA A 405 10.96 -3.22 2.20
CA ALA A 405 12.39 -2.98 2.38
C ALA A 405 13.14 -4.11 3.12
N ARG A 406 12.51 -4.79 4.08
CA ARG A 406 13.08 -5.97 4.74
C ARG A 406 13.32 -7.11 3.74
N ASP A 407 12.39 -7.28 2.81
CA ASP A 407 12.43 -8.38 1.85
C ASP A 407 13.47 -8.13 0.75
N LEU A 408 13.80 -6.85 0.45
CA LEU A 408 14.98 -6.49 -0.35
C LEU A 408 16.30 -6.99 0.26
N ALA A 409 16.37 -7.04 1.61
CA ALA A 409 17.57 -7.51 2.29
C ALA A 409 17.71 -9.03 2.23
N ALA A 410 16.59 -9.72 2.32
CA ALA A 410 16.55 -11.17 2.38
C ALA A 410 16.61 -11.81 1.00
N ASP A 411 15.91 -11.23 0.02
CA ASP A 411 15.73 -11.70 -1.38
C ASP A 411 15.77 -13.25 -1.50
N PRO A 412 14.93 -13.98 -0.74
CA PRO A 412 15.15 -15.40 -0.47
C PRO A 412 15.09 -16.28 -1.73
N ALA A 413 14.35 -15.85 -2.75
CA ALA A 413 14.28 -16.53 -4.05
C ALA A 413 15.20 -15.89 -5.10
N GLY A 414 15.95 -14.83 -4.78
CA GLY A 414 16.69 -14.05 -5.76
C GLY A 414 15.79 -13.26 -6.72
N ALA A 415 14.53 -13.06 -6.35
CA ALA A 415 13.52 -12.44 -7.22
C ALA A 415 13.86 -10.97 -7.53
N MET A 416 14.32 -10.21 -6.53
CA MET A 416 14.72 -8.81 -6.76
C MET A 416 16.02 -8.72 -7.53
N ALA A 417 16.97 -9.60 -7.28
CA ALA A 417 18.20 -9.69 -8.09
C ALA A 417 17.85 -9.97 -9.56
N ARG A 418 16.85 -10.82 -9.82
CA ARG A 418 16.35 -11.10 -11.16
C ARG A 418 15.70 -9.88 -11.80
N VAL A 419 14.84 -9.16 -11.09
CA VAL A 419 14.24 -7.89 -11.54
C VAL A 419 15.32 -6.89 -11.94
N VAL A 420 16.35 -6.72 -11.11
CA VAL A 420 17.47 -5.79 -11.41
C VAL A 420 18.21 -6.21 -12.67
N ALA A 421 18.52 -7.49 -12.83
CA ALA A 421 19.24 -8.01 -13.98
C ALA A 421 18.45 -7.82 -15.29
N ASP A 422 17.15 -8.10 -15.27
CA ASP A 422 16.31 -8.06 -16.46
C ASP A 422 15.88 -6.63 -16.83
N HIS A 423 15.50 -5.81 -15.86
CA HIS A 423 14.78 -4.55 -16.09
C HIS A 423 15.58 -3.29 -15.70
N TYR A 424 16.41 -3.35 -14.66
CA TYR A 424 17.08 -2.17 -14.11
C TYR A 424 18.56 -2.10 -14.51
N ARG A 425 18.84 -2.11 -15.82
CA ARG A 425 20.24 -2.14 -16.35
C ARG A 425 21.03 -0.86 -16.13
N GLY A 426 20.39 0.27 -15.88
CA GLY A 426 21.00 1.56 -15.61
C GLY A 426 20.18 2.39 -14.63
N PRO A 427 20.68 3.54 -14.15
CA PRO A 427 19.93 4.44 -13.30
C PRO A 427 18.72 4.99 -14.06
N ALA A 428 17.61 5.17 -13.35
CA ALA A 428 16.41 5.86 -13.83
C ALA A 428 16.13 7.09 -12.95
N ARG A 429 15.64 8.16 -13.56
CA ARG A 429 15.12 9.30 -12.80
C ARG A 429 13.69 9.01 -12.38
N PRO A 430 13.28 9.36 -11.15
CA PRO A 430 11.89 9.26 -10.79
C PRO A 430 11.06 10.22 -11.65
N PRO A 431 9.82 9.88 -12.01
CA PRO A 431 8.91 10.80 -12.71
C PRO A 431 8.64 12.04 -11.86
N ARG A 432 8.60 13.20 -12.50
CA ARG A 432 8.23 14.49 -11.89
C ARG A 432 6.76 14.77 -12.08
#